data_0706f4076b41161351c6424a4e5432ba
#
_entry.id   0706f4076b41161351c6424a4e5432ba
#
_cell.length_a   1.000
_cell.length_b   1.000
_cell.length_c   1.000
_cell.angle_alpha   90.00
_cell.angle_beta   90.00
_cell.angle_gamma   90.00
#
_symmetry.space_group_name_H-M   'P 1'
#
loop_
_entity.id
_entity.type
_entity.pdbx_description
1 polymer ?
#
loop_
_entity_poly.entity_id
_entity_poly.type
_entity_poly.pdbx_seq_one_letter_code
_entity_poly.pdbx_strand_id
1 'polypeptide(L)' 'MSAITVTVTGMTCGHCVASVREEVGEIDGVTSVDVDLASGRVTVEADRPIDRSTLAAAVDEAGYQLAE' A
#
# COMPACT_ATOMS: atom_id res chain seq x y z
N MET A 1 3.30 16.69 4.96
CA MET A 1 3.17 15.81 3.81
C MET A 1 4.23 14.74 3.89
N SER A 2 3.83 13.51 3.73
CA SER A 2 4.75 12.38 3.85
C SER A 2 4.51 11.40 2.72
N ALA A 3 5.57 10.71 2.31
CA ALA A 3 5.46 9.67 1.30
C ALA A 3 6.29 8.49 1.77
N ILE A 4 5.76 7.29 1.57
CA ILE A 4 6.46 6.06 1.91
C ILE A 4 6.29 5.09 0.74
N THR A 5 7.38 4.43 0.37
CA THR A 5 7.36 3.43 -0.69
C THR A 5 7.71 2.08 -0.10
N VAL A 6 6.87 1.10 -0.38
CA VAL A 6 7.10 -0.28 0.07
C VAL A 6 6.90 -1.20 -1.11
N THR A 7 7.39 -2.43 -0.98
CA THR A 7 7.17 -3.45 -2.00
C THR A 7 6.20 -4.49 -1.42
N VAL A 8 5.20 -4.85 -2.21
CA VAL A 8 4.17 -5.81 -1.80
C VAL A 8 4.32 -7.05 -2.68
N THR A 9 4.30 -8.22 -2.04
CA THR A 9 4.39 -9.49 -2.76
C THR A 9 3.00 -10.08 -2.92
N GLY A 10 2.86 -10.92 -3.93
CA GLY A 10 1.62 -11.67 -4.16
C GLY A 10 0.64 -11.01 -5.12
N MET A 11 0.91 -9.78 -5.52
CA MET A 11 0.04 -9.12 -6.50
C MET A 11 0.32 -9.69 -7.88
N THR A 12 -0.71 -10.24 -8.53
CA THR A 12 -0.55 -10.89 -9.81
C THR A 12 -1.44 -10.33 -10.91
N CYS A 13 -2.38 -9.43 -10.56
CA CYS A 13 -3.30 -8.89 -11.55
C CYS A 13 -3.87 -7.56 -11.07
N GLY A 14 -4.66 -6.93 -11.93
CA GLY A 14 -5.25 -5.64 -11.61
C GLY A 14 -6.19 -5.66 -10.41
N HIS A 15 -6.85 -6.79 -10.15
CA HIS A 15 -7.71 -6.92 -8.98
C HIS A 15 -6.89 -6.82 -7.70
N CYS A 16 -5.69 -7.38 -7.71
CA CYS A 16 -4.79 -7.32 -6.56
C CYS A 16 -4.40 -5.87 -6.28
N VAL A 17 -4.07 -5.15 -7.35
CA VAL A 17 -3.72 -3.73 -7.22
C VAL A 17 -4.88 -2.95 -6.62
N ALA A 18 -6.10 -3.18 -7.10
CA ALA A 18 -7.27 -2.47 -6.62
C ALA A 18 -7.51 -2.75 -5.14
N SER A 19 -7.34 -4.00 -4.71
CA SER A 19 -7.53 -4.37 -3.31
C SER A 19 -6.53 -3.67 -2.41
N VAL A 20 -5.26 -3.65 -2.81
CA VAL A 20 -4.22 -2.99 -2.02
C VAL A 20 -4.49 -1.49 -1.94
N ARG A 21 -4.83 -0.88 -3.08
CA ARG A 21 -5.12 0.56 -3.10
C ARG A 21 -6.29 0.91 -2.19
N GLU A 22 -7.32 0.09 -2.20
CA GLU A 22 -8.50 0.33 -1.39
C GLU A 22 -8.18 0.24 0.09
N GLU A 23 -7.50 -0.83 0.51
CA GLU A 23 -7.18 -1.02 1.91
C GLU A 23 -6.21 0.04 2.42
N VAL A 24 -5.17 0.33 1.64
CA VAL A 24 -4.19 1.33 2.04
C VAL A 24 -4.82 2.72 2.04
N GLY A 25 -5.70 2.98 1.08
CA GLY A 25 -6.38 4.27 0.99
C GLY A 25 -7.31 4.56 2.16
N GLU A 26 -7.70 3.54 2.91
CA GLU A 26 -8.55 3.71 4.08
C GLU A 26 -7.76 4.14 5.32
N ILE A 27 -6.44 4.10 5.27
CA ILE A 27 -5.63 4.55 6.39
C ILE A 27 -5.82 6.04 6.58
N ASP A 28 -6.07 6.43 7.83
CA ASP A 28 -6.31 7.82 8.16
C ASP A 28 -5.09 8.67 7.79
N GLY A 29 -5.32 9.73 7.03
CA GLY A 29 -4.25 10.63 6.59
C GLY A 29 -3.72 10.34 5.20
N VAL A 30 -4.03 9.20 4.61
CA VAL A 30 -3.56 8.87 3.26
C VAL A 30 -4.32 9.71 2.24
N THR A 31 -3.56 10.38 1.36
CA THR A 31 -4.15 11.24 0.32
C THR A 31 -4.07 10.59 -1.06
N SER A 32 -3.09 9.73 -1.30
CA SER A 32 -3.04 9.01 -2.56
C SER A 32 -2.23 7.72 -2.41
N VAL A 33 -2.53 6.75 -3.27
CA VAL A 33 -1.83 5.47 -3.31
C VAL A 33 -1.54 5.17 -4.76
N ASP A 34 -0.27 4.90 -5.06
CA ASP A 34 0.15 4.55 -6.41
C ASP A 34 0.79 3.17 -6.37
N VAL A 35 0.30 2.26 -7.20
CA VAL A 35 0.75 0.88 -7.20
C VAL A 35 1.30 0.52 -8.58
N ASP A 36 2.52 0.00 -8.60
CA ASP A 36 3.15 -0.50 -9.82
C ASP A 36 3.14 -2.02 -9.76
N LEU A 37 2.26 -2.63 -10.54
CA LEU A 37 2.09 -4.08 -10.54
C LEU A 37 3.37 -4.80 -10.98
N ALA A 38 4.07 -4.24 -11.96
CA ALA A 38 5.25 -4.89 -12.52
C ALA A 38 6.34 -5.10 -11.48
N SER A 39 6.54 -4.12 -10.60
CA SER A 39 7.58 -4.20 -9.56
C SER A 39 7.02 -4.58 -8.20
N GLY A 40 5.71 -4.51 -8.02
CA GLY A 40 5.07 -4.70 -6.73
C GLY A 40 5.23 -3.50 -5.81
N ARG A 41 5.70 -2.38 -6.32
CA ARG A 41 6.00 -1.22 -5.51
C ARG A 41 4.75 -0.39 -5.26
N VAL A 42 4.56 0.01 -4.01
CA VAL A 42 3.43 0.82 -3.61
C VAL A 42 3.97 2.11 -2.99
N THR A 43 3.58 3.24 -3.56
CA THR A 43 3.94 4.56 -3.04
C THR A 43 2.71 5.18 -2.42
N VAL A 44 2.80 5.53 -1.15
CA VAL A 44 1.68 6.07 -0.39
C VAL A 44 2.02 7.50 -0.02
N GLU A 45 1.12 8.43 -0.35
CA GLU A 45 1.26 9.83 0.07
C GLU A 45 0.21 10.12 1.13
N ALA A 46 0.62 10.87 2.14
CA ALA A 46 -0.26 11.18 3.26
C ALA A 46 0.02 12.57 3.76
N ASP A 47 -0.96 13.15 4.45
CA ASP A 47 -0.81 14.47 5.04
C ASP A 47 -0.11 14.41 6.40
N ARG A 48 0.25 13.21 6.85
CA ARG A 48 0.96 12.97 8.10
C ARG A 48 1.80 11.71 7.96
N PRO A 49 2.80 11.51 8.83
CA PRO A 49 3.60 10.28 8.77
C PRO A 49 2.74 9.04 9.00
N ILE A 50 3.02 8.00 8.23
CA ILE A 50 2.32 6.72 8.34
C ILE A 50 3.33 5.70 8.83
N ASP A 51 2.99 4.97 9.90
CA ASP A 51 3.85 3.91 10.41
C ASP A 51 3.87 2.73 9.44
N ARG A 52 5.04 2.15 9.29
CA ARG A 52 5.19 0.98 8.44
C ARG A 52 4.30 -0.17 8.94
N SER A 53 4.13 -0.30 10.26
CA SER A 53 3.26 -1.35 10.81
C SER A 53 1.80 -1.12 10.43
N THR A 54 1.35 0.12 10.38
CA THR A 54 0.00 0.44 9.94
C THR A 54 -0.19 0.06 8.48
N LEU A 55 0.82 0.35 7.66
CA LEU A 55 0.78 0.02 6.25
C LEU A 55 0.80 -1.50 6.05
N ALA A 56 1.63 -2.19 6.82
CA ALA A 56 1.69 -3.65 6.75
C ALA A 56 0.36 -4.29 7.11
N ALA A 57 -0.33 -3.73 8.12
CA ALA A 57 -1.64 -4.24 8.52
C ALA A 57 -2.66 -4.07 7.38
N ALA A 58 -2.64 -2.93 6.70
CA ALA A 58 -3.55 -2.68 5.58
C ALA A 58 -3.28 -3.65 4.43
N VAL A 59 -2.01 -3.88 4.12
CA VAL A 59 -1.64 -4.82 3.06
C VAL A 59 -2.07 -6.24 3.44
N ASP A 60 -1.91 -6.59 4.71
CA ASP A 60 -2.33 -7.90 5.21
C ASP A 60 -3.84 -8.07 5.08
N GLU A 61 -4.62 -7.03 5.38
CA GLU A 61 -6.06 -7.06 5.23
C GLU A 61 -6.47 -7.29 3.77
N ALA A 62 -5.67 -6.79 2.83
CA ALA A 62 -5.93 -7.02 1.42
C ALA A 62 -5.54 -8.44 0.97
N GLY A 63 -4.89 -9.20 1.84
CA GLY A 63 -4.49 -10.56 1.54
C GLY A 63 -3.08 -10.69 0.97
N TYR A 64 -2.25 -9.68 1.15
CA TYR A 64 -0.89 -9.66 0.62
C TYR A 64 0.10 -9.37 1.74
N GLN A 65 1.37 -9.28 1.41
CA GLN A 65 2.42 -9.06 2.42
C GLN A 65 3.44 -8.07 1.90
N LEU A 66 4.02 -7.30 2.81
CA LEU A 66 5.16 -6.47 2.47
C LEU A 66 6.39 -7.37 2.26
N ALA A 67 7.13 -7.08 1.22
CA ALA A 67 8.39 -7.75 0.96
C ALA A 67 9.44 -7.02 1.76
N GLU A 68 9.93 -7.49 2.69
CA GLU A 68 10.94 -6.95 3.39
C GLU A 68 10.90 -6.06 4.46
#